data_3a55b96eec0f19303ef7e7000a5a5644
#
_entry.id   3a55b96eec0f19303ef7e7000a5a5644
#
_cell.length_a   1.000
_cell.length_b   1.000
_cell.length_c   1.000
_cell.angle_alpha   90.00
_cell.angle_beta   90.00
_cell.angle_gamma   90.00
#
_symmetry.space_group_name_H-M   'P 1'
#
loop_
_entity.id
_entity.type
_entity.pdbx_description
1 polymer ?
#
loop_
_entity_poly.entity_id
_entity_poly.type
_entity_poly.pdbx_seq_one_letter_code
_entity_poly.pdbx_strand_id
1 'polypeptide(L)'
;MDFEGIYCFDTASVRVAVYPDGPQGARIVAQISEDTLHDGFGTREVGQRLLDVCRNNFHAIEPAVVARYRANPRQPVVTLTLGDFAMHRGARFAAREGDALAA
;
A
#
# COMPACT_ATOMS: atom_id res chain seq x y z
N MET A 1 -5.02 -13.73 9.38
CA MET A 1 -6.02 -12.64 9.45
C MET A 1 -6.49 -12.35 8.05
N ASP A 2 -7.78 -12.17 7.89
CA ASP A 2 -8.36 -11.97 6.58
C ASP A 2 -8.10 -10.55 6.08
N PHE A 3 -7.93 -10.43 4.77
CA PHE A 3 -7.81 -9.14 4.14
C PHE A 3 -9.13 -8.37 4.24
N GLU A 4 -9.04 -7.11 4.64
CA GLU A 4 -10.19 -6.22 4.74
C GLU A 4 -9.95 -5.01 3.84
N GLY A 5 -10.77 -4.86 2.83
CA GLY A 5 -10.63 -3.73 1.92
C GLY A 5 -11.94 -3.42 1.20
N ILE A 6 -12.08 -2.16 0.85
CA ILE A 6 -13.21 -1.70 0.03
C ILE A 6 -12.71 -0.74 -1.03
N TYR A 7 -13.46 -0.62 -2.12
CA TYR A 7 -13.19 0.37 -3.14
C TYR A 7 -14.15 1.54 -2.97
N CYS A 8 -13.61 2.75 -3.00
CA CYS A 8 -14.38 3.99 -2.85
C CYS A 8 -14.45 4.70 -4.19
N PHE A 9 -15.65 4.73 -4.79
CA PHE A 9 -15.85 5.37 -6.08
C PHE A 9 -15.61 6.87 -6.01
N ASP A 10 -16.04 7.49 -4.92
CA ASP A 10 -15.97 8.95 -4.79
C ASP A 10 -14.55 9.46 -4.87
N THR A 11 -13.59 8.70 -4.38
CA THR A 11 -12.20 9.10 -4.31
C THR A 11 -11.32 8.29 -5.25
N ALA A 12 -11.90 7.38 -6.01
CA ALA A 12 -11.17 6.47 -6.88
C ALA A 12 -9.98 5.85 -6.14
N SER A 13 -10.29 5.24 -5.00
CA SER A 13 -9.25 4.69 -4.12
C SER A 13 -9.72 3.44 -3.43
N VAL A 14 -8.76 2.67 -2.93
CA VAL A 14 -9.02 1.51 -2.10
C VAL A 14 -8.71 1.89 -0.66
N ARG A 15 -9.54 1.42 0.27
CA ARG A 15 -9.25 1.53 1.70
C ARG A 15 -9.05 0.12 2.24
N VAL A 16 -7.97 -0.05 2.99
CA VAL A 16 -7.64 -1.34 3.58
C VAL A 16 -7.44 -1.15 5.07
N ALA A 17 -7.70 -2.22 5.83
CA ALA A 17 -7.47 -2.21 7.28
C ALA A 17 -6.17 -2.93 7.59
N VAL A 18 -5.41 -2.35 8.51
CA VAL A 18 -4.16 -2.92 8.99
C VAL A 18 -4.19 -2.96 10.50
N TYR A 19 -3.66 -4.01 11.08
CA TYR A 19 -3.63 -4.19 12.53
C TYR A 19 -2.16 -4.34 12.96
N PRO A 20 -1.47 -3.21 13.21
CA PRO A 20 -0.02 -3.26 13.51
C PRO A 20 0.32 -4.11 14.73
N ASP A 21 -0.60 -4.14 15.71
CA ASP A 21 -0.38 -4.87 16.95
C ASP A 21 -1.26 -6.10 17.08
N GLY A 22 -1.79 -6.57 15.95
CA GLY A 22 -2.63 -7.76 15.91
C GLY A 22 -4.11 -7.42 16.00
N PRO A 23 -4.97 -8.45 15.84
CA PRO A 23 -6.42 -8.23 15.76
C PRO A 23 -7.05 -7.65 17.02
N GLN A 24 -6.35 -7.74 18.15
CA GLN A 24 -6.84 -7.19 19.41
C GLN A 24 -6.43 -5.73 19.60
N GLY A 25 -5.52 -5.23 18.78
CA GLY A 25 -5.02 -3.87 18.89
C GLY A 25 -5.76 -2.92 17.99
N ALA A 26 -5.13 -1.77 17.75
CA ALA A 26 -5.71 -0.71 16.95
C ALA A 26 -5.93 -1.17 15.51
N ARG A 27 -7.03 -0.72 14.93
CA ARG A 27 -7.34 -0.93 13.51
C ARG A 27 -7.02 0.36 12.77
N ILE A 28 -6.11 0.26 11.83
CA ILE A 28 -5.66 1.41 11.05
C ILE A 28 -6.26 1.31 9.65
N VAL A 29 -6.88 2.39 9.18
CA VAL A 29 -7.42 2.45 7.83
C VAL A 29 -6.45 3.21 6.95
N ALA A 30 -6.08 2.60 5.84
CA ALA A 30 -5.20 3.22 4.86
C ALA A 30 -5.94 3.41 3.55
N GLN A 31 -5.64 4.50 2.86
CA GLN A 31 -6.24 4.83 1.58
C GLN A 31 -5.16 4.90 0.52
N ILE A 32 -5.41 4.24 -0.61
CA ILE A 32 -4.46 4.19 -1.72
C ILE A 32 -5.22 4.49 -3.00
N SER A 33 -4.81 5.52 -3.72
CA SER A 33 -5.49 5.90 -4.97
C SER A 33 -5.23 4.88 -6.07
N GLU A 34 -6.12 4.84 -7.06
CA GLU A 34 -5.91 4.02 -8.24
C GLU A 34 -4.60 4.34 -8.91
N ASP A 35 -4.30 5.63 -9.06
CA ASP A 35 -3.06 6.03 -9.71
C ASP A 35 -1.83 5.48 -8.97
N THR A 36 -1.87 5.55 -7.66
CA THR A 36 -0.76 5.00 -6.85
C THR A 36 -0.63 3.51 -7.04
N LEU A 37 -1.76 2.79 -7.09
CA LEU A 37 -1.73 1.35 -7.30
C LEU A 37 -1.24 1.00 -8.70
N HIS A 38 -1.68 1.76 -9.71
CA HIS A 38 -1.21 1.53 -11.07
C HIS A 38 0.30 1.70 -11.16
N ASP A 39 0.80 2.80 -10.63
CA ASP A 39 2.23 3.11 -10.72
C ASP A 39 3.06 2.25 -9.79
N GLY A 40 2.53 1.95 -8.62
CA GLY A 40 3.27 1.20 -7.61
C GLY A 40 3.38 -0.29 -7.88
N PHE A 41 2.36 -0.88 -8.49
CA PHE A 41 2.31 -2.32 -8.71
C PHE A 41 2.23 -2.68 -10.19
N GLY A 42 2.24 -1.69 -11.07
CA GLY A 42 2.24 -1.96 -12.50
C GLY A 42 0.95 -2.56 -13.01
N THR A 43 -0.15 -2.33 -12.31
CA THR A 43 -1.44 -2.87 -12.69
C THR A 43 -2.22 -1.87 -13.53
N ARG A 44 -3.15 -2.38 -14.33
CA ARG A 44 -4.09 -1.56 -15.07
C ARG A 44 -5.53 -1.81 -14.63
N GLU A 45 -5.71 -2.60 -13.58
CA GLU A 45 -7.04 -2.89 -13.04
C GLU A 45 -7.68 -1.61 -12.54
N VAL A 46 -9.01 -1.57 -12.55
CA VAL A 46 -9.78 -0.43 -12.08
C VAL A 46 -10.92 -0.91 -11.19
N GLY A 47 -11.42 0.01 -10.37
CA GLY A 47 -12.59 -0.26 -9.55
C GLY A 47 -12.33 -1.38 -8.55
N GLN A 48 -13.32 -2.21 -8.35
CA GLN A 48 -13.24 -3.26 -7.33
C GLN A 48 -12.18 -4.31 -7.61
N ARG A 49 -11.73 -4.43 -8.85
CA ARG A 49 -10.64 -5.37 -9.16
C ARG A 49 -9.34 -4.97 -8.49
N LEU A 50 -9.21 -3.71 -8.11
CA LEU A 50 -8.04 -3.27 -7.35
C LEU A 50 -7.97 -3.89 -5.98
N LEU A 51 -9.07 -4.38 -5.45
CA LEU A 51 -9.04 -5.11 -4.17
C LEU A 51 -8.20 -6.38 -4.27
N ASP A 52 -8.27 -7.08 -5.39
CA ASP A 52 -7.43 -8.25 -5.60
C ASP A 52 -5.96 -7.86 -5.71
N VAL A 53 -5.68 -6.74 -6.35
CA VAL A 53 -4.31 -6.23 -6.43
C VAL A 53 -3.77 -5.97 -5.03
N CYS A 54 -4.57 -5.33 -4.18
CA CYS A 54 -4.17 -5.03 -2.82
C CYS A 54 -3.98 -6.31 -2.01
N ARG A 55 -4.90 -7.27 -2.16
CA ARG A 55 -4.81 -8.53 -1.45
C ARG A 55 -3.53 -9.26 -1.84
N ASN A 56 -3.24 -9.32 -3.12
CA ASN A 56 -2.08 -10.05 -3.63
C ASN A 56 -0.76 -9.35 -3.28
N ASN A 57 -0.82 -8.06 -2.98
CA ASN A 57 0.37 -7.28 -2.66
C ASN A 57 0.36 -6.76 -1.23
N PHE A 58 -0.46 -7.36 -0.37
CA PHE A 58 -0.62 -6.88 0.99
C PHE A 58 0.68 -6.96 1.78
N HIS A 59 1.53 -7.91 1.44
CA HIS A 59 2.85 -8.04 2.06
C HIS A 59 3.73 -6.79 1.86
N ALA A 60 3.44 -6.00 0.82
CA ALA A 60 4.14 -4.74 0.59
C ALA A 60 3.34 -3.56 1.14
N ILE A 61 2.01 -3.67 1.16
CA ILE A 61 1.14 -2.59 1.61
C ILE A 61 1.19 -2.45 3.13
N GLU A 62 1.09 -3.56 3.85
CA GLU A 62 1.02 -3.54 5.30
C GLU A 62 2.21 -2.83 5.95
N PRO A 63 3.47 -3.17 5.60
CA PRO A 63 4.60 -2.47 6.21
C PRO A 63 4.62 -0.98 5.90
N ALA A 64 4.19 -0.60 4.69
CA ALA A 64 4.14 0.81 4.31
C ALA A 64 3.12 1.57 5.16
N VAL A 65 1.96 0.95 5.41
CA VAL A 65 0.94 1.54 6.26
C VAL A 65 1.46 1.71 7.68
N VAL A 66 2.09 0.67 8.21
CA VAL A 66 2.61 0.69 9.58
C VAL A 66 3.68 1.78 9.73
N ALA A 67 4.58 1.89 8.77
CA ALA A 67 5.63 2.90 8.81
C ALA A 67 5.04 4.31 8.81
N ARG A 68 4.07 4.55 7.93
CA ARG A 68 3.42 5.85 7.82
C ARG A 68 2.62 6.17 9.09
N TYR A 69 1.93 5.18 9.62
CA TYR A 69 1.16 5.33 10.86
C TYR A 69 2.07 5.69 12.02
N ARG A 70 3.20 5.02 12.16
CA ARG A 70 4.12 5.28 13.26
C ARG A 70 4.78 6.64 13.15
N ALA A 71 4.92 7.16 11.94
CA ALA A 71 5.44 8.51 11.73
C ALA A 71 4.42 9.56 12.19
N ASN A 72 3.11 9.27 12.07
CA ASN A 72 2.08 10.19 12.50
C ASN A 72 0.84 9.42 12.95
N PRO A 73 0.80 8.94 14.21
CA PRO A 73 -0.31 8.11 14.68
C PRO A 73 -1.62 8.87 14.88
N ARG A 74 -1.61 10.18 14.68
CA ARG A 74 -2.83 10.97 14.84
C ARG A 74 -3.67 11.05 13.58
N GLN A 75 -3.18 10.52 12.47
CA GLN A 75 -3.94 10.52 11.23
C GLN A 75 -5.17 9.63 11.37
N PRO A 76 -6.37 10.13 11.06
CA PRO A 76 -7.56 9.27 11.06
C PRO A 76 -7.53 8.24 9.94
N VAL A 77 -6.94 8.60 8.81
CA VAL A 77 -6.75 7.69 7.67
C VAL A 77 -5.33 7.90 7.18
N VAL A 78 -4.61 6.80 7.01
CA VAL A 78 -3.25 6.84 6.49
C VAL A 78 -3.34 6.82 4.97
N THR A 79 -2.87 7.88 4.33
CA THR A 79 -2.85 7.96 2.87
C THR A 79 -1.47 7.55 2.37
N LEU A 80 -1.43 6.48 1.59
CA LEU A 80 -0.18 6.04 1.00
C LEU A 80 0.04 6.73 -0.33
N THR A 81 1.29 7.01 -0.62
CA THR A 81 1.70 7.62 -1.88
C THR A 81 2.65 6.68 -2.60
N LEU A 82 2.95 7.01 -3.85
CA LEU A 82 3.92 6.22 -4.60
C LEU A 82 5.28 6.17 -3.90
N GLY A 83 5.64 7.25 -3.20
CA GLY A 83 6.88 7.28 -2.45
C GLY A 83 6.99 6.22 -1.37
N ASP A 84 5.87 5.87 -0.73
CA ASP A 84 5.86 4.84 0.30
C ASP A 84 6.23 3.48 -0.27
N PHE A 85 5.76 3.19 -1.46
CA PHE A 85 6.09 1.93 -2.12
C PHE A 85 7.47 1.97 -2.75
N ALA A 86 7.87 3.13 -3.24
CA ALA A 86 9.20 3.30 -3.82
C ALA A 86 10.29 3.05 -2.77
N MET A 87 10.08 3.51 -1.54
CA MET A 87 11.02 3.22 -0.47
C MET A 87 11.14 1.72 -0.21
N HIS A 88 10.02 1.05 -0.24
CA HIS A 88 9.94 -0.37 0.01
C HIS A 88 10.56 -1.17 -1.12
N ARG A 89 10.24 -0.76 -2.34
CA ARG A 89 10.77 -1.37 -3.55
C ARG A 89 12.16 -0.85 -3.87
N GLY A 90 12.50 0.31 -3.34
CA GLY A 90 13.77 0.96 -3.59
C GLY A 90 14.97 0.08 -3.30
N ALA A 91 14.88 -0.69 -2.22
CA ALA A 91 15.95 -1.61 -1.88
C ALA A 91 16.14 -2.67 -2.95
N ARG A 92 15.04 -3.23 -3.46
CA ARG A 92 15.11 -4.22 -4.52
C ARG A 92 15.49 -3.61 -5.85
N PHE A 93 14.91 -2.45 -6.14
CA PHE A 93 15.25 -1.75 -7.37
C PHE A 93 16.69 -1.28 -7.38
N ALA A 94 17.17 -0.80 -6.26
CA ALA A 94 18.56 -0.40 -6.15
C ALA A 94 19.48 -1.56 -6.47
N ALA A 95 19.17 -2.74 -5.95
CA ALA A 95 19.95 -3.93 -6.27
C ALA A 95 19.87 -4.27 -7.74
N ARG A 96 18.67 -4.24 -8.29
CA ARG A 96 18.48 -4.56 -9.71
C ARG A 96 19.06 -3.50 -10.62
N GLU A 97 18.87 -2.27 -10.26
CA GLU A 97 19.43 -1.17 -11.04
C GLU A 97 20.92 -1.16 -11.00
N GLY A 98 21.46 -1.53 -9.85
CA GLY A 98 22.89 -1.73 -9.78
C GLY A 98 23.36 -2.72 -10.82
N ASP A 99 22.63 -3.81 -10.96
CA ASP A 99 22.93 -4.80 -12.00
C ASP A 99 22.70 -4.23 -13.39
N ALA A 100 21.58 -3.55 -13.58
CA ALA A 100 21.23 -3.00 -14.87
C ALA A 100 22.15 -1.86 -15.26
N LEU A 101 22.52 -1.02 -14.30
CA LEU A 101 23.41 0.09 -14.56
C LEU A 101 24.85 -0.37 -14.73
N ALA A 102 25.18 -1.44 -14.05
CA ALA A 102 26.47 -2.06 -14.26
C ALA A 102 26.54 -2.66 -15.66
N ALA A 103 25.38 -2.86 -16.24
CA ALA A 103 25.32 -3.38 -17.60
C ALA A 103 25.52 -2.29 -18.64
#